data_3e5ac808f06075797d90e9ee0080bc28
#
_entry.id   3e5ac808f06075797d90e9ee0080bc28
#
_cell.length_a   1.000
_cell.length_b   1.000
_cell.length_c   1.000
_cell.angle_alpha   90.00
_cell.angle_beta   90.00
_cell.angle_gamma   90.00
#
_symmetry.space_group_name_H-M   'P 1'
#
loop_
_entity.id
_entity.type
_entity.pdbx_description
1 polymer ?
#
loop_
_entity_poly.entity_id
_entity_poly.type
_entity_poly.pdbx_seq_one_letter_code
_entity_poly.pdbx_strand_id
1 'polypeptide(L)'
;MVDGVFFISSALNVKQLSVFNNDERYEQTVKTIKSIQKYCPNSKIILFDASYELPKSEYIGMIGLMGVTFFYTGDNAQVRYFSEVGLRSLAETMSFIIALDYYSKNRVECKRIYKVSGRYELNDNFVLNREDFKDSFVFLPTVNSWMSKEKQEEAGVDRIFELRLWHMDSSLFDTFQSKLPIIFNTCVQYNIDVEHSYYKNLHMHKWVEVKPIGLEGVIAPTGDIINE
;
A
#
# COMPACT_ATOMS: atom_id res chain seq x y z
N MET A 1 22.58 3.40 -6.35
CA MET A 1 21.66 2.97 -5.25
C MET A 1 20.73 4.11 -4.92
N VAL A 2 19.41 3.90 -4.92
CA VAL A 2 18.43 4.88 -4.42
C VAL A 2 18.14 4.64 -2.94
N ASP A 3 17.63 5.67 -2.23
CA ASP A 3 17.31 5.51 -0.80
C ASP A 3 16.11 4.61 -0.57
N GLY A 4 15.12 4.66 -1.46
CA GLY A 4 13.96 3.81 -1.37
C GLY A 4 13.21 3.63 -2.69
N VAL A 5 12.34 2.64 -2.71
CA VAL A 5 11.33 2.46 -3.76
C VAL A 5 9.96 2.54 -3.10
N PHE A 6 9.16 3.50 -3.53
CA PHE A 6 7.80 3.71 -3.04
C PHE A 6 6.79 3.10 -4.00
N PHE A 7 5.98 2.20 -3.49
CA PHE A 7 4.79 1.69 -4.15
C PHE A 7 3.58 2.45 -3.63
N ILE A 8 2.97 3.25 -4.49
CA ILE A 8 1.73 3.97 -4.18
C ILE A 8 0.55 3.16 -4.72
N SER A 9 -0.36 2.72 -3.83
CA SER A 9 -1.63 2.15 -4.26
C SER A 9 -2.65 3.23 -4.52
N SER A 10 -3.29 3.22 -5.69
CA SER A 10 -4.36 4.16 -6.02
C SER A 10 -5.55 3.48 -6.70
N ALA A 11 -6.65 4.20 -6.72
CA ALA A 11 -7.80 3.99 -7.58
C ALA A 11 -8.33 5.39 -7.95
N LEU A 12 -7.77 5.94 -9.03
CA LEU A 12 -8.08 7.30 -9.50
C LEU A 12 -9.48 7.39 -10.09
N ASN A 13 -9.99 6.30 -10.63
CA ASN A 13 -11.34 6.21 -11.17
C ASN A 13 -12.14 5.14 -10.42
N VAL A 14 -13.06 5.55 -9.58
CA VAL A 14 -13.92 4.66 -8.78
C VAL A 14 -15.38 4.86 -9.10
N LYS A 15 -16.11 3.75 -9.27
CA LYS A 15 -17.57 3.78 -9.54
C LYS A 15 -18.42 4.02 -8.31
N GLN A 16 -17.99 3.60 -7.13
CA GLN A 16 -18.87 3.53 -5.95
C GLN A 16 -18.13 3.76 -4.62
N LEU A 17 -18.90 4.21 -3.61
CA LEU A 17 -18.52 4.22 -2.19
C LEU A 17 -17.23 5.00 -1.86
N SER A 18 -17.03 6.16 -2.47
CA SER A 18 -16.00 7.10 -2.04
C SER A 18 -16.64 8.44 -1.74
N VAL A 19 -16.24 9.07 -0.65
CA VAL A 19 -16.59 10.47 -0.36
C VAL A 19 -15.85 11.44 -1.31
N PHE A 20 -14.84 10.94 -2.03
CA PHE A 20 -14.04 11.72 -2.96
C PHE A 20 -14.37 11.35 -4.41
N ASN A 21 -14.51 12.36 -5.27
CA ASN A 21 -14.60 12.19 -6.71
C ASN A 21 -13.22 11.90 -7.34
N ASN A 22 -13.18 11.66 -8.66
CA ASN A 22 -11.95 11.27 -9.35
C ASN A 22 -10.89 12.39 -9.36
N ASP A 23 -11.31 13.65 -9.48
CA ASP A 23 -10.40 14.80 -9.49
C ASP A 23 -9.77 14.98 -8.09
N GLU A 24 -10.56 14.87 -7.03
CA GLU A 24 -10.05 14.90 -5.65
C GLU A 24 -9.08 13.75 -5.36
N ARG A 25 -9.34 12.55 -5.87
CA ARG A 25 -8.43 11.41 -5.73
C ARG A 25 -7.12 11.61 -6.47
N TYR A 26 -7.19 12.20 -7.65
CA TYR A 26 -6.00 12.59 -8.40
C TYR A 26 -5.18 13.62 -7.60
N GLU A 27 -5.80 14.67 -7.08
CA GLU A 27 -5.14 15.68 -6.26
C GLU A 27 -4.48 15.07 -5.01
N GLN A 28 -5.16 14.17 -4.31
CA GLN A 28 -4.60 13.44 -3.17
C GLN A 28 -3.35 12.65 -3.59
N THR A 29 -3.43 11.92 -4.71
CA THR A 29 -2.30 11.15 -5.22
C THR A 29 -1.11 12.03 -5.60
N VAL A 30 -1.38 13.19 -6.21
CA VAL A 30 -0.33 14.19 -6.52
C VAL A 30 0.32 14.72 -5.24
N LYS A 31 -0.44 14.99 -4.19
CA LYS A 31 0.10 15.40 -2.88
C LYS A 31 0.96 14.30 -2.26
N THR A 32 0.50 13.04 -2.30
CA THR A 32 1.31 11.88 -1.87
C THR A 32 2.65 11.85 -2.60
N ILE A 33 2.65 11.97 -3.93
CA ILE A 33 3.88 11.98 -4.75
C ILE A 33 4.80 13.12 -4.34
N LYS A 34 4.27 14.35 -4.22
CA LYS A 34 5.05 15.53 -3.82
C LYS A 34 5.64 15.39 -2.43
N SER A 35 4.91 14.81 -1.47
CA SER A 35 5.42 14.57 -0.11
C SER A 35 6.57 13.57 -0.13
N ILE A 36 6.47 12.48 -0.91
CA ILE A 36 7.57 11.53 -1.09
C ILE A 36 8.79 12.23 -1.70
N GLN A 37 8.61 13.03 -2.75
CA GLN A 37 9.71 13.77 -3.38
C GLN A 37 10.35 14.79 -2.43
N LYS A 38 9.57 15.39 -1.51
CA LYS A 38 10.09 16.31 -0.49
C LYS A 38 10.96 15.58 0.54
N TYR A 39 10.47 14.48 1.10
CA TYR A 39 11.15 13.78 2.21
C TYR A 39 12.15 12.72 1.75
N CYS A 40 11.99 12.22 0.53
CA CYS A 40 12.82 11.15 -0.05
C CYS A 40 13.20 11.47 -1.50
N PRO A 41 13.94 12.58 -1.77
CA PRO A 41 14.18 13.06 -3.13
C PRO A 41 14.95 12.07 -4.01
N ASN A 42 15.75 11.19 -3.42
CA ASN A 42 16.51 10.15 -4.13
C ASN A 42 15.78 8.80 -4.10
N SER A 43 14.47 8.79 -4.33
CA SER A 43 13.67 7.57 -4.36
C SER A 43 12.99 7.36 -5.70
N LYS A 44 12.79 6.08 -6.06
CA LYS A 44 11.95 5.70 -7.20
C LYS A 44 10.51 5.56 -6.73
N ILE A 45 9.56 6.10 -7.52
CA ILE A 45 8.13 6.00 -7.22
C ILE A 45 7.46 5.17 -8.32
N ILE A 46 6.70 4.16 -7.90
CA ILE A 46 5.87 3.32 -8.73
C ILE A 46 4.43 3.47 -8.23
N LEU A 47 3.56 4.02 -9.05
CA LEU A 47 2.14 4.12 -8.75
C LEU A 47 1.41 3.00 -9.48
N PHE A 48 0.77 2.11 -8.75
CA PHE A 48 -0.10 1.08 -9.30
C PHE A 48 -1.56 1.42 -9.03
N ASP A 49 -2.34 1.42 -10.10
CA ASP A 49 -3.72 1.89 -10.06
C ASP A 49 -4.70 0.76 -10.36
N ALA A 50 -5.62 0.52 -9.43
CA ALA A 50 -6.65 -0.50 -9.48
C ALA A 50 -8.02 0.06 -9.91
N SER A 51 -8.04 1.18 -10.62
CA SER A 51 -9.27 1.77 -11.15
C SER A 51 -10.03 0.79 -12.02
N TYR A 52 -11.36 0.83 -11.94
CA TYR A 52 -12.23 0.03 -12.79
C TYR A 52 -12.07 0.36 -14.29
N GLU A 53 -11.87 1.62 -14.61
CA GLU A 53 -11.59 2.12 -15.96
C GLU A 53 -10.27 2.87 -15.95
N LEU A 54 -9.60 2.89 -17.11
CA LEU A 54 -8.35 3.63 -17.26
C LEU A 54 -8.55 5.11 -16.86
N PRO A 55 -7.72 5.66 -15.97
CA PRO A 55 -7.80 7.07 -15.61
C PRO A 55 -7.59 8.00 -16.82
N LYS A 56 -8.03 9.25 -16.69
CA LYS A 56 -7.86 10.29 -17.73
C LYS A 56 -6.40 10.35 -18.18
N SER A 57 -6.16 10.45 -19.49
CA SER A 57 -4.82 10.54 -20.07
C SER A 57 -4.01 11.72 -19.54
N GLU A 58 -4.69 12.84 -19.23
CA GLU A 58 -4.07 14.00 -18.62
C GLU A 58 -3.47 13.70 -17.25
N TYR A 59 -4.17 12.90 -16.41
CA TYR A 59 -3.67 12.49 -15.08
C TYR A 59 -2.44 11.61 -15.21
N ILE A 60 -2.51 10.62 -16.11
CA ILE A 60 -1.39 9.70 -16.37
C ILE A 60 -0.18 10.49 -16.88
N GLY A 61 -0.40 11.41 -17.83
CA GLY A 61 0.65 12.26 -18.37
C GLY A 61 1.31 13.14 -17.32
N MET A 62 0.52 13.79 -16.47
CA MET A 62 1.04 14.65 -15.39
C MET A 62 1.81 13.85 -14.33
N ILE A 63 1.33 12.66 -13.95
CA ILE A 63 2.03 11.75 -13.04
C ILE A 63 3.38 11.32 -13.66
N GLY A 64 3.40 11.00 -14.95
CA GLY A 64 4.63 10.68 -15.69
C GLY A 64 5.63 11.83 -15.70
N LEU A 65 5.17 13.08 -15.90
CA LEU A 65 6.02 14.27 -15.84
C LEU A 65 6.65 14.52 -14.46
N MET A 66 6.05 13.97 -13.40
CA MET A 66 6.63 13.99 -12.04
C MET A 66 7.71 12.91 -11.84
N GLY A 67 8.10 12.15 -12.86
CA GLY A 67 9.10 11.08 -12.77
C GLY A 67 8.59 9.80 -12.13
N VAL A 68 7.28 9.61 -12.06
CA VAL A 68 6.63 8.43 -11.49
C VAL A 68 6.37 7.38 -12.57
N THR A 69 6.69 6.13 -12.28
CA THR A 69 6.27 5.00 -13.13
C THR A 69 4.81 4.69 -12.83
N PHE A 70 3.92 5.03 -13.74
CA PHE A 70 2.49 4.70 -13.63
C PHE A 70 2.23 3.30 -14.18
N PHE A 71 1.50 2.49 -13.43
CA PHE A 71 1.17 1.11 -13.77
C PHE A 71 -0.33 0.86 -13.59
N TYR A 72 -1.08 0.79 -14.68
CA TYR A 72 -2.51 0.47 -14.64
C TYR A 72 -2.70 -1.05 -14.53
N THR A 73 -3.35 -1.49 -13.46
CA THR A 73 -3.61 -2.91 -13.18
C THR A 73 -5.06 -3.31 -13.47
N GLY A 74 -5.95 -2.35 -13.75
CA GLY A 74 -7.36 -2.60 -14.04
C GLY A 74 -7.62 -3.37 -15.34
N ASP A 75 -6.61 -3.54 -16.20
CA ASP A 75 -6.68 -4.46 -17.36
C ASP A 75 -6.64 -5.92 -16.97
N ASN A 76 -6.13 -6.26 -15.78
CA ASN A 76 -6.18 -7.60 -15.26
C ASN A 76 -7.62 -7.98 -14.88
N ALA A 77 -8.11 -9.10 -15.41
CA ALA A 77 -9.49 -9.53 -15.21
C ALA A 77 -9.87 -9.75 -13.74
N GLN A 78 -8.94 -10.24 -12.90
CA GLN A 78 -9.19 -10.44 -11.48
C GLN A 78 -9.25 -9.11 -10.72
N VAL A 79 -8.33 -8.17 -10.99
CA VAL A 79 -8.36 -6.83 -10.40
C VAL A 79 -9.67 -6.14 -10.74
N ARG A 80 -10.07 -6.18 -12.01
CA ARG A 80 -11.32 -5.59 -12.49
C ARG A 80 -12.53 -6.21 -11.80
N TYR A 81 -12.60 -7.53 -11.74
CA TYR A 81 -13.69 -8.24 -11.06
C TYR A 81 -13.79 -7.83 -9.59
N PHE A 82 -12.68 -7.86 -8.83
CA PHE A 82 -12.69 -7.48 -7.41
C PHE A 82 -13.07 -6.01 -7.20
N SER A 83 -12.62 -5.12 -8.08
CA SER A 83 -12.99 -3.70 -8.05
C SER A 83 -14.48 -3.50 -8.33
N GLU A 84 -15.04 -4.26 -9.28
CA GLU A 84 -16.43 -4.18 -9.67
C GLU A 84 -17.39 -4.67 -8.57
N VAL A 85 -17.05 -5.78 -7.91
CA VAL A 85 -17.86 -6.35 -6.82
C VAL A 85 -17.58 -5.72 -5.45
N GLY A 86 -16.71 -4.71 -5.38
CA GLY A 86 -16.42 -3.97 -4.14
C GLY A 86 -15.44 -4.62 -3.19
N LEU A 87 -14.76 -5.69 -3.60
CA LEU A 87 -13.73 -6.40 -2.81
C LEU A 87 -12.38 -5.68 -2.91
N ARG A 88 -12.31 -4.45 -2.40
CA ARG A 88 -11.21 -3.50 -2.58
C ARG A 88 -9.87 -4.03 -2.06
N SER A 89 -9.85 -4.67 -0.90
CA SER A 89 -8.63 -5.26 -0.34
C SER A 89 -8.04 -6.32 -1.26
N LEU A 90 -8.87 -7.14 -1.90
CA LEU A 90 -8.43 -8.14 -2.86
C LEU A 90 -7.93 -7.50 -4.16
N ALA A 91 -8.63 -6.47 -4.66
CA ALA A 91 -8.20 -5.72 -5.84
C ALA A 91 -6.84 -5.05 -5.60
N GLU A 92 -6.66 -4.38 -4.47
CA GLU A 92 -5.40 -3.73 -4.09
C GLU A 92 -4.27 -4.76 -3.94
N THR A 93 -4.52 -5.88 -3.25
CA THR A 93 -3.51 -6.93 -3.05
C THR A 93 -3.09 -7.57 -4.37
N MET A 94 -4.05 -7.90 -5.25
CA MET A 94 -3.75 -8.44 -6.58
C MET A 94 -2.98 -7.43 -7.43
N SER A 95 -3.37 -6.15 -7.40
CA SER A 95 -2.64 -5.08 -8.08
C SER A 95 -1.21 -4.95 -7.58
N PHE A 96 -1.00 -5.11 -6.27
CA PHE A 96 0.33 -5.05 -5.68
C PHE A 96 1.19 -6.28 -6.07
N ILE A 97 0.60 -7.48 -6.14
CA ILE A 97 1.28 -8.68 -6.68
C ILE A 97 1.82 -8.39 -8.09
N ILE A 98 0.97 -7.83 -8.96
CA ILE A 98 1.33 -7.50 -10.36
C ILE A 98 2.43 -6.44 -10.39
N ALA A 99 2.32 -5.39 -9.56
CA ALA A 99 3.32 -4.32 -9.49
C ALA A 99 4.68 -4.81 -8.98
N LEU A 100 4.70 -5.74 -8.01
CA LEU A 100 5.94 -6.35 -7.52
C LEU A 100 6.56 -7.30 -8.55
N ASP A 101 5.75 -8.05 -9.32
CA ASP A 101 6.27 -8.89 -10.41
C ASP A 101 6.92 -8.02 -11.50
N TYR A 102 6.31 -6.91 -11.87
CA TYR A 102 6.93 -5.92 -12.77
C TYR A 102 8.24 -5.38 -12.18
N TYR A 103 8.25 -5.00 -10.90
CA TYR A 103 9.43 -4.46 -10.25
C TYR A 103 10.55 -5.49 -10.15
N SER A 104 10.26 -6.75 -9.86
CA SER A 104 11.26 -7.82 -9.74
C SER A 104 12.09 -7.97 -11.03
N LYS A 105 11.46 -7.77 -12.18
CA LYS A 105 12.09 -7.80 -13.52
C LYS A 105 12.89 -6.53 -13.84
N ASN A 106 12.58 -5.41 -13.16
CA ASN A 106 13.17 -4.08 -13.38
C ASN A 106 13.79 -3.52 -12.09
N ARG A 107 14.27 -4.41 -11.22
CA ARG A 107 14.73 -4.07 -9.88
C ARG A 107 15.87 -3.06 -9.91
N VAL A 108 15.75 -2.05 -9.08
CA VAL A 108 16.84 -1.10 -8.81
C VAL A 108 17.40 -1.37 -7.42
N GLU A 109 18.67 -1.14 -7.25
CA GLU A 109 19.33 -1.26 -5.95
C GLU A 109 18.84 -0.15 -5.03
N CYS A 110 18.24 -0.53 -3.90
CA CYS A 110 17.68 0.39 -2.89
C CYS A 110 17.90 -0.15 -1.48
N LYS A 111 17.82 0.75 -0.49
CA LYS A 111 17.91 0.35 0.92
C LYS A 111 16.58 -0.19 1.43
N ARG A 112 15.47 0.42 1.02
CA ARG A 112 14.14 0.13 1.56
C ARG A 112 13.06 0.13 0.50
N ILE A 113 12.00 -0.62 0.78
CA ILE A 113 10.79 -0.67 -0.05
C ILE A 113 9.62 -0.23 0.81
N TYR A 114 8.92 0.78 0.35
CA TYR A 114 7.77 1.41 1.01
C TYR A 114 6.49 1.09 0.25
N LYS A 115 5.41 0.85 0.97
CA LYS A 115 4.05 0.86 0.43
C LYS A 115 3.26 1.95 1.13
N VAL A 116 2.65 2.82 0.36
CA VAL A 116 1.77 3.88 0.85
C VAL A 116 0.49 3.94 0.03
N SER A 117 -0.62 4.27 0.66
CA SER A 117 -1.86 4.53 -0.06
C SER A 117 -1.85 5.97 -0.61
N GLY A 118 -2.27 6.15 -1.87
CA GLY A 118 -2.24 7.43 -2.60
C GLY A 118 -3.20 8.51 -2.09
N ARG A 119 -3.60 8.44 -0.83
CA ARG A 119 -4.45 9.42 -0.15
C ARG A 119 -3.76 10.05 1.06
N TYR A 120 -2.55 9.62 1.34
CA TYR A 120 -1.81 10.06 2.51
C TYR A 120 -0.49 10.70 2.09
N GLU A 121 -0.09 11.70 2.82
CA GLU A 121 1.14 12.46 2.62
C GLU A 121 2.13 12.10 3.71
N LEU A 122 3.42 12.04 3.37
CA LEU A 122 4.47 12.00 4.38
C LEU A 122 4.53 13.38 5.07
N ASN A 123 4.79 13.38 6.38
CA ASN A 123 4.92 14.59 7.17
C ASN A 123 6.30 14.68 7.87
N ASP A 124 6.51 15.71 8.69
CA ASP A 124 7.81 15.98 9.32
C ASP A 124 8.25 14.90 10.34
N ASN A 125 7.36 13.99 10.73
CA ASN A 125 7.70 12.85 11.58
C ASN A 125 8.24 11.66 10.80
N PHE A 126 8.21 11.70 9.47
CA PHE A 126 8.67 10.59 8.65
C PHE A 126 10.18 10.37 8.80
N VAL A 127 10.55 9.14 9.13
CA VAL A 127 11.95 8.73 9.31
C VAL A 127 12.35 7.75 8.22
N LEU A 128 13.23 8.20 7.33
CA LEU A 128 13.69 7.42 6.19
C LEU A 128 14.49 6.17 6.61
N ASN A 129 15.32 6.29 7.67
CA ASN A 129 16.23 5.23 8.06
C ASN A 129 16.56 5.27 9.56
N ARG A 130 16.55 4.08 10.19
CA ARG A 130 17.00 3.82 11.57
C ARG A 130 17.73 2.49 11.61
N GLU A 131 18.64 2.29 12.56
CA GLU A 131 19.41 1.03 12.68
C GLU A 131 18.51 -0.20 12.92
N ASP A 132 17.47 -0.04 13.73
CA ASP A 132 16.53 -1.12 14.05
C ASP A 132 15.65 -1.55 12.86
N PHE A 133 15.62 -0.76 11.79
CA PHE A 133 14.91 -1.10 10.55
C PHE A 133 15.64 -2.14 9.69
N LYS A 134 16.90 -2.42 9.99
CA LYS A 134 17.67 -3.40 9.23
C LYS A 134 17.08 -4.81 9.36
N ASP A 135 16.96 -5.49 8.22
CA ASP A 135 16.41 -6.85 8.10
C ASP A 135 15.02 -6.99 8.77
N SER A 136 14.18 -5.94 8.70
CA SER A 136 12.86 -5.93 9.33
C SER A 136 11.77 -5.32 8.46
N PHE A 137 10.54 -5.75 8.72
CA PHE A 137 9.32 -5.01 8.36
C PHE A 137 9.08 -3.90 9.38
N VAL A 138 8.49 -2.80 8.93
CA VAL A 138 8.17 -1.65 9.80
C VAL A 138 6.71 -1.27 9.60
N PHE A 139 5.98 -1.25 10.69
CA PHE A 139 4.54 -0.96 10.73
C PHE A 139 4.22 0.06 11.82
N LEU A 140 3.04 0.64 11.74
CA LEU A 140 2.39 1.24 12.91
C LEU A 140 2.19 0.18 14.01
N PRO A 141 2.02 0.59 15.28
CA PRO A 141 1.67 -0.34 16.34
C PRO A 141 0.45 -1.18 15.98
N THR A 142 0.55 -2.47 16.26
CA THR A 142 -0.57 -3.38 16.03
C THR A 142 -1.78 -2.99 16.88
N VAL A 143 -2.97 -3.15 16.31
CA VAL A 143 -4.23 -2.95 17.02
C VAL A 143 -5.01 -4.27 17.13
N ASN A 144 -5.94 -4.34 18.07
CA ASN A 144 -6.81 -5.50 18.21
C ASN A 144 -7.73 -5.62 16.99
N SER A 145 -7.98 -6.85 16.57
CA SER A 145 -8.96 -7.15 15.52
C SER A 145 -10.35 -6.64 15.87
N TRP A 146 -11.04 -6.08 14.88
CA TRP A 146 -12.45 -5.70 14.97
C TRP A 146 -13.43 -6.83 14.61
N MET A 147 -12.91 -8.01 14.21
CA MET A 147 -13.73 -9.17 13.92
C MET A 147 -14.37 -9.76 15.20
N SER A 148 -15.48 -10.50 15.04
CA SER A 148 -16.05 -11.28 16.16
C SER A 148 -15.05 -12.30 16.69
N LYS A 149 -15.22 -12.73 17.94
CA LYS A 149 -14.34 -13.73 18.56
C LYS A 149 -14.33 -15.04 17.78
N GLU A 150 -15.49 -15.49 17.34
CA GLU A 150 -15.64 -16.71 16.54
C GLU A 150 -14.83 -16.59 15.23
N LYS A 151 -14.87 -15.41 14.59
CA LYS A 151 -14.12 -15.17 13.34
C LYS A 151 -12.62 -15.09 13.58
N GLN A 152 -12.20 -14.49 14.71
CA GLN A 152 -10.79 -14.47 15.12
C GLN A 152 -10.27 -15.89 15.35
N GLU A 153 -11.03 -16.76 16.02
CA GLU A 153 -10.69 -18.16 16.26
C GLU A 153 -10.63 -18.96 14.96
N GLU A 154 -11.63 -18.83 14.08
CA GLU A 154 -11.65 -19.47 12.75
C GLU A 154 -10.42 -19.08 11.92
N ALA A 155 -10.12 -17.80 11.86
CA ALA A 155 -9.00 -17.28 11.08
C ALA A 155 -7.64 -17.46 11.81
N GLY A 156 -7.64 -17.72 13.11
CA GLY A 156 -6.42 -17.80 13.93
C GLY A 156 -5.67 -16.47 13.96
N VAL A 157 -6.40 -15.34 14.10
CA VAL A 157 -5.81 -14.00 14.12
C VAL A 157 -6.67 -13.05 14.95
N ASP A 158 -6.06 -12.38 15.93
CA ASP A 158 -6.71 -11.47 16.88
C ASP A 158 -6.19 -10.02 16.80
N ARG A 159 -5.20 -9.78 15.96
CA ARG A 159 -4.58 -8.45 15.72
C ARG A 159 -4.45 -8.15 14.25
N ILE A 160 -4.14 -6.89 13.95
CA ILE A 160 -3.90 -6.40 12.60
C ILE A 160 -2.66 -5.53 12.53
N PHE A 161 -2.07 -5.45 11.33
CA PHE A 161 -1.18 -4.36 10.94
C PHE A 161 -1.97 -3.27 10.22
N GLU A 162 -1.77 -2.03 10.61
CA GLU A 162 -2.27 -0.88 9.85
C GLU A 162 -1.43 -0.67 8.58
N LEU A 163 -2.06 -0.71 7.40
CA LEU A 163 -1.35 -0.78 6.12
C LEU A 163 -1.36 0.53 5.30
N ARG A 164 -1.69 1.67 5.92
CA ARG A 164 -1.70 2.98 5.23
C ARG A 164 -0.31 3.36 4.73
N LEU A 165 0.68 3.20 5.59
CA LEU A 165 2.11 3.27 5.30
C LEU A 165 2.82 2.14 6.05
N TRP A 166 3.62 1.38 5.34
CA TRP A 166 4.55 0.44 5.92
C TRP A 166 5.75 0.28 4.99
N HIS A 167 6.83 -0.24 5.51
CA HIS A 167 8.01 -0.49 4.69
C HIS A 167 8.81 -1.70 5.19
N MET A 168 9.74 -2.15 4.36
CA MET A 168 10.64 -3.24 4.69
C MET A 168 12.06 -2.93 4.24
N ASP A 169 13.03 -3.58 4.87
CA ASP A 169 14.38 -3.67 4.35
C ASP A 169 14.37 -4.36 2.98
N SER A 170 15.16 -3.87 2.02
CA SER A 170 15.19 -4.44 0.68
C SER A 170 15.69 -5.88 0.61
N SER A 171 16.43 -6.35 1.64
CA SER A 171 16.84 -7.75 1.80
C SER A 171 15.65 -8.70 1.96
N LEU A 172 14.49 -8.20 2.43
CA LEU A 172 13.28 -8.98 2.63
C LEU A 172 12.38 -9.06 1.39
N PHE A 173 12.77 -8.43 0.26
CA PHE A 173 11.91 -8.34 -0.93
C PHE A 173 11.46 -9.71 -1.42
N ASP A 174 12.36 -10.65 -1.62
CA ASP A 174 12.03 -11.97 -2.18
C ASP A 174 11.16 -12.79 -1.20
N THR A 175 11.44 -12.66 0.11
CA THR A 175 10.60 -13.24 1.15
C THR A 175 9.18 -12.67 1.10
N PHE A 176 9.05 -11.35 1.02
CA PHE A 176 7.75 -10.69 0.96
C PHE A 176 7.00 -11.03 -0.34
N GLN A 177 7.69 -11.00 -1.49
CA GLN A 177 7.10 -11.34 -2.78
C GLN A 177 6.51 -12.75 -2.76
N SER A 178 7.20 -13.72 -2.14
CA SER A 178 6.70 -15.10 -1.99
C SER A 178 5.50 -15.21 -1.04
N LYS A 179 5.40 -14.32 -0.05
CA LYS A 179 4.30 -14.30 0.94
C LYS A 179 3.03 -13.64 0.42
N LEU A 180 3.14 -12.69 -0.51
CA LEU A 180 1.98 -11.90 -0.93
C LEU A 180 0.86 -12.72 -1.59
N PRO A 181 1.12 -13.75 -2.42
CA PRO A 181 0.08 -14.67 -2.87
C PRO A 181 -0.58 -15.47 -1.72
N ILE A 182 0.19 -15.81 -0.69
CA ILE A 182 -0.35 -16.50 0.51
C ILE A 182 -1.26 -15.54 1.28
N ILE A 183 -0.86 -14.28 1.45
CA ILE A 183 -1.67 -13.22 2.07
C ILE A 183 -2.99 -13.07 1.31
N PHE A 184 -2.93 -12.98 -0.03
CA PHE A 184 -4.12 -12.91 -0.86
C PHE A 184 -5.05 -14.13 -0.66
N ASN A 185 -4.49 -15.34 -0.73
CA ASN A 185 -5.26 -16.58 -0.53
C ASN A 185 -5.86 -16.66 0.89
N THR A 186 -5.16 -16.16 1.90
CA THR A 186 -5.66 -16.09 3.29
C THR A 186 -6.88 -15.17 3.38
N CYS A 187 -6.87 -14.01 2.71
CA CYS A 187 -8.05 -13.13 2.64
C CYS A 187 -9.26 -13.86 2.04
N VAL A 188 -9.05 -14.59 0.96
CA VAL A 188 -10.12 -15.35 0.28
C VAL A 188 -10.62 -16.51 1.14
N GLN A 189 -9.70 -17.32 1.66
CA GLN A 189 -10.02 -18.55 2.41
C GLN A 189 -10.82 -18.26 3.67
N TYR A 190 -10.42 -17.25 4.42
CA TYR A 190 -11.05 -16.89 5.69
C TYR A 190 -12.06 -15.76 5.58
N ASN A 191 -12.24 -15.17 4.40
CA ASN A 191 -13.06 -13.97 4.19
C ASN A 191 -12.73 -12.87 5.22
N ILE A 192 -11.44 -12.51 5.29
CA ILE A 192 -10.89 -11.46 6.15
C ILE A 192 -10.23 -10.38 5.30
N ASP A 193 -10.08 -9.18 5.87
CA ASP A 193 -9.39 -8.10 5.18
C ASP A 193 -7.86 -8.30 5.12
N VAL A 194 -7.21 -7.45 4.36
CA VAL A 194 -5.78 -7.56 4.10
C VAL A 194 -4.94 -7.27 5.35
N GLU A 195 -5.38 -6.40 6.24
CA GLU A 195 -4.71 -6.01 7.48
C GLU A 195 -4.54 -7.22 8.41
N HIS A 196 -5.60 -8.03 8.57
CA HIS A 196 -5.55 -9.29 9.31
C HIS A 196 -4.64 -10.31 8.63
N SER A 197 -4.74 -10.41 7.31
CA SER A 197 -3.95 -11.38 6.55
C SER A 197 -2.46 -11.05 6.57
N TYR A 198 -2.08 -9.77 6.53
CA TYR A 198 -0.69 -9.35 6.72
C TYR A 198 -0.18 -9.76 8.10
N TYR A 199 -0.92 -9.47 9.15
CA TYR A 199 -0.52 -9.87 10.50
C TYR A 199 -0.34 -11.38 10.59
N LYS A 200 -1.34 -12.17 10.17
CA LYS A 200 -1.29 -13.64 10.19
C LYS A 200 -0.05 -14.22 9.51
N ASN A 201 0.38 -13.64 8.41
CA ASN A 201 1.45 -14.19 7.58
C ASN A 201 2.84 -13.58 7.83
N LEU A 202 2.91 -12.41 8.48
CA LEU A 202 4.18 -11.69 8.67
C LEU A 202 4.61 -11.56 10.14
N HIS A 203 3.73 -11.75 11.13
CA HIS A 203 4.06 -11.56 12.54
C HIS A 203 5.19 -12.44 13.05
N MET A 204 5.50 -13.56 12.39
CA MET A 204 6.61 -14.45 12.73
C MET A 204 7.97 -13.97 12.19
N HIS A 205 7.98 -12.97 11.30
CA HIS A 205 9.21 -12.33 10.83
C HIS A 205 9.61 -11.21 11.79
N LYS A 206 10.87 -10.77 11.69
CA LYS A 206 11.31 -9.58 12.44
C LYS A 206 10.56 -8.35 11.95
N TRP A 207 9.93 -7.64 12.85
CA TRP A 207 9.24 -6.39 12.58
C TRP A 207 9.42 -5.38 13.72
N VAL A 208 9.23 -4.10 13.39
CA VAL A 208 9.41 -2.96 14.29
C VAL A 208 8.15 -2.10 14.23
N GLU A 209 7.66 -1.69 15.40
CA GLU A 209 6.59 -0.71 15.52
C GLU A 209 7.16 0.70 15.57
N VAL A 210 6.55 1.61 14.81
CA VAL A 210 6.92 3.03 14.77
C VAL A 210 5.69 3.90 14.94
N LYS A 211 5.75 4.79 15.93
CA LYS A 211 4.71 5.81 16.15
C LYS A 211 5.37 7.10 16.68
N PRO A 212 5.14 8.23 16.03
CA PRO A 212 4.46 8.39 14.73
C PRO A 212 5.26 7.76 13.57
N ILE A 213 4.56 7.26 12.55
CA ILE A 213 5.21 6.72 11.34
C ILE A 213 5.51 7.83 10.32
N GLY A 214 4.97 9.02 10.53
CA GLY A 214 5.17 10.18 9.67
C GLY A 214 4.20 10.25 8.48
N LEU A 215 2.93 10.02 8.75
CA LEU A 215 1.86 10.00 7.75
C LEU A 215 0.70 10.90 8.19
N GLU A 216 0.14 11.65 7.24
CA GLU A 216 -1.10 12.40 7.43
C GLU A 216 -2.05 12.25 6.23
N GLY A 217 -3.32 12.51 6.44
CA GLY A 217 -4.31 12.46 5.38
C GLY A 217 -5.73 12.19 5.86
N VAL A 218 -6.61 11.78 4.94
CA VAL A 218 -8.03 11.59 5.22
C VAL A 218 -8.44 10.14 4.93
N ILE A 219 -9.13 9.53 5.89
CA ILE A 219 -9.70 8.19 5.75
C ILE A 219 -10.92 8.27 4.81
N ALA A 220 -10.86 7.63 3.64
CA ALA A 220 -11.87 7.76 2.60
C ALA A 220 -13.31 7.37 3.00
N PRO A 221 -13.57 6.33 3.80
CA PRO A 221 -14.93 5.98 4.17
C PRO A 221 -15.58 6.94 5.16
N THR A 222 -14.81 7.54 6.06
CA THR A 222 -15.34 8.34 7.18
C THR A 222 -15.09 9.82 7.06
N GLY A 223 -14.07 10.25 6.30
CA GLY A 223 -13.63 11.64 6.25
C GLY A 223 -12.75 12.06 7.45
N ASP A 224 -12.40 11.14 8.34
CA ASP A 224 -11.56 11.43 9.50
C ASP A 224 -10.14 11.80 9.08
N ILE A 225 -9.60 12.84 9.72
CA ILE A 225 -8.21 13.26 9.53
C ILE A 225 -7.32 12.42 10.44
N ILE A 226 -6.24 11.89 9.88
CA ILE A 226 -5.20 11.21 10.63
C ILE A 226 -3.89 12.01 10.55
N ASN A 227 -3.10 11.92 11.63
CA ASN A 227 -1.73 12.41 11.72
C ASN A 227 -0.95 11.42 12.60
N GLU A 228 -0.17 10.54 11.96
CA GLU A 228 0.49 9.36 12.56
C GLU A 228 2.01 9.41 12.38
#